data_b175a316b20555cf40d9513ea8b3089b
#
_entry.id   b175a316b20555cf40d9513ea8b3089b
#
_cell.length_a   1.000
_cell.length_b   1.000
_cell.length_c   1.000
_cell.angle_alpha   90.00
_cell.angle_beta   90.00
_cell.angle_gamma   90.00
#
_symmetry.space_group_name_H-M   'P 1'
#
loop_
_entity.id
_entity.type
_entity.pdbx_description
1 polymer ?
#
loop_
_entity_poly.entity_id
_entity_poly.type
_entity_poly.pdbx_seq_one_letter_code
_entity_poly.pdbx_strand_id
1 'polypeptide(L)'
;MKRLQAFKFQLRPNGQQEREMRRFAGACRFVFNRALARQNENYEAGNKYIPYTKMASWLIEWKSDTETQWLKEAPSQPLQQSLKDLERAYKNFFQQRTAFPRFKKRGKNDAFRYPQGVKLDQSNSRISLPKLGWMRYRNSREVVGEVRNVTVSQSCGKWYVSIQTEYEATEPQHESTSIVGLDAGVTKLATLSDGTVYPPVSSFKVNQRKLARLQRKLSRKIKFSANWQKQKRKIQRLHSHIANIRKDYLHKVTSEISKNHAMIVIEDLKVSNMSKSAKGTTERHGRNVKAKSGLNRSILEQGWYEMRRQLEYKQLWRGGQVLAIPPAYTSQKCACCGHTAKENRQSQSQFECLECGYTANADINGARNILAAGHAVLASGGRVQSDRPSKQEPAEVIQRSV
;
A
#
# COMPACT_ATOMS: atom_id res chain seq x y z
N MET A 1 11.70 16.71 -15.72
CA MET A 1 11.77 16.36 -14.27
C MET A 1 12.26 14.93 -14.07
N LYS A 2 13.00 14.65 -12.99
CA LYS A 2 13.40 13.27 -12.67
C LYS A 2 12.20 12.47 -12.14
N ARG A 3 11.91 11.34 -12.79
CA ARG A 3 10.81 10.44 -12.41
C ARG A 3 11.36 9.13 -11.87
N LEU A 4 10.88 8.74 -10.68
CA LEU A 4 11.14 7.43 -10.08
C LEU A 4 9.95 6.51 -10.33
N GLN A 5 10.22 5.32 -10.89
CA GLN A 5 9.19 4.32 -11.15
C GLN A 5 9.64 2.94 -10.69
N ALA A 6 8.70 2.12 -10.23
CA ALA A 6 8.98 0.74 -9.84
C ALA A 6 8.16 -0.24 -10.68
N PHE A 7 8.85 -1.23 -11.24
CA PHE A 7 8.28 -2.30 -12.05
C PHE A 7 8.35 -3.61 -11.28
N LYS A 8 7.20 -4.22 -11.00
CA LYS A 8 7.15 -5.48 -10.26
C LYS A 8 6.77 -6.65 -11.16
N PHE A 9 7.64 -7.67 -11.20
CA PHE A 9 7.44 -8.87 -12.02
C PHE A 9 7.55 -10.14 -11.17
N GLN A 10 6.91 -11.22 -11.61
CA GLN A 10 7.09 -12.54 -11.03
C GLN A 10 8.38 -13.17 -11.56
N LEU A 11 9.25 -13.62 -10.66
CA LEU A 11 10.42 -14.42 -10.98
C LEU A 11 10.05 -15.89 -11.23
N ARG A 12 10.85 -16.56 -12.06
CA ARG A 12 10.77 -18.01 -12.35
C ARG A 12 12.10 -18.66 -12.01
N PRO A 13 12.44 -18.80 -10.70
CA PRO A 13 13.67 -19.43 -10.29
C PRO A 13 13.66 -20.94 -10.56
N ASN A 14 14.83 -21.52 -10.78
CA ASN A 14 15.03 -22.95 -10.63
C ASN A 14 15.09 -23.34 -9.14
N GLY A 15 15.16 -24.65 -8.85
CA GLY A 15 15.15 -25.14 -7.46
C GLY A 15 16.35 -24.69 -6.63
N GLN A 16 17.54 -24.55 -7.25
CA GLN A 16 18.73 -24.03 -6.57
C GLN A 16 18.60 -22.56 -6.26
N GLN A 17 18.22 -21.74 -7.23
CA GLN A 17 18.00 -20.30 -7.05
C GLN A 17 16.92 -20.02 -5.98
N GLU A 18 15.85 -20.82 -5.93
CA GLU A 18 14.83 -20.67 -4.90
C GLU A 18 15.39 -20.97 -3.50
N ARG A 19 16.22 -21.99 -3.34
CA ARG A 19 16.89 -22.28 -2.05
C ARG A 19 17.81 -21.14 -1.64
N GLU A 20 18.63 -20.63 -2.55
CA GLU A 20 19.54 -19.51 -2.28
C GLU A 20 18.79 -18.23 -1.92
N MET A 21 17.72 -17.86 -2.64
CA MET A 21 16.89 -16.70 -2.29
C MET A 21 16.29 -16.82 -0.90
N ARG A 22 15.87 -18.03 -0.48
CA ARG A 22 15.39 -18.27 0.90
C ARG A 22 16.50 -18.09 1.93
N ARG A 23 17.73 -18.54 1.62
CA ARG A 23 18.93 -18.36 2.48
C ARG A 23 19.24 -16.86 2.60
N PHE A 24 19.26 -16.10 1.49
CA PHE A 24 19.56 -14.68 1.49
C PHE A 24 18.51 -13.88 2.27
N ALA A 25 17.22 -14.15 2.08
CA ALA A 25 16.17 -13.54 2.86
C ALA A 25 16.28 -13.91 4.36
N GLY A 26 16.70 -15.13 4.67
CA GLY A 26 17.01 -15.59 6.01
C GLY A 26 18.19 -14.83 6.64
N ALA A 27 19.27 -14.65 5.91
CA ALA A 27 20.46 -13.92 6.33
C ALA A 27 20.14 -12.43 6.58
N CYS A 28 19.39 -11.79 5.68
CA CYS A 28 18.93 -10.42 5.85
C CYS A 28 18.05 -10.25 7.10
N ARG A 29 17.15 -11.20 7.36
CA ARG A 29 16.34 -11.20 8.58
C ARG A 29 17.16 -11.38 9.83
N PHE A 30 18.14 -12.29 9.82
CA PHE A 30 19.06 -12.52 10.93
C PHE A 30 19.85 -11.25 11.27
N VAL A 31 20.48 -10.61 10.26
CA VAL A 31 21.24 -9.37 10.44
C VAL A 31 20.38 -8.27 11.01
N PHE A 32 19.17 -8.07 10.47
CA PHE A 32 18.22 -7.09 10.99
C PHE A 32 17.86 -7.35 12.46
N ASN A 33 17.55 -8.61 12.79
CA ASN A 33 17.11 -8.96 14.15
C ASN A 33 18.26 -8.90 15.15
N ARG A 34 19.46 -9.36 14.80
CA ARG A 34 20.65 -9.29 15.67
C ARG A 34 21.05 -7.84 15.93
N ALA A 35 20.98 -6.97 14.90
CA ALA A 35 21.22 -5.54 15.08
C ALA A 35 20.15 -4.87 15.94
N LEU A 36 18.88 -5.24 15.80
CA LEU A 36 17.81 -4.73 16.65
C LEU A 36 17.98 -5.18 18.10
N ALA A 37 18.36 -6.44 18.35
CA ALA A 37 18.65 -6.93 19.70
C ALA A 37 19.77 -6.12 20.34
N ARG A 38 20.90 -5.94 19.63
CA ARG A 38 22.06 -5.17 20.14
C ARG A 38 21.71 -3.69 20.38
N GLN A 39 20.81 -3.10 19.59
CA GLN A 39 20.26 -1.75 19.86
C GLN A 39 19.41 -1.70 21.13
N ASN A 40 18.60 -2.74 21.38
CA ASN A 40 17.78 -2.82 22.59
C ASN A 40 18.66 -2.96 23.84
N GLU A 41 19.65 -3.86 23.81
CA GLU A 41 20.64 -4.05 24.87
C GLU A 41 21.40 -2.73 25.18
N ASN A 42 21.81 -1.99 24.10
CA ASN A 42 22.46 -0.71 24.22
C ASN A 42 21.55 0.35 24.87
N TYR A 43 20.27 0.35 24.54
CA TYR A 43 19.28 1.24 25.15
C TYR A 43 19.01 0.90 26.62
N GLU A 44 18.88 -0.38 26.94
CA GLU A 44 18.72 -0.87 28.33
C GLU A 44 19.92 -0.51 29.20
N ALA A 45 21.13 -0.46 28.61
CA ALA A 45 22.33 0.02 29.27
C ALA A 45 22.41 1.55 29.40
N GLY A 46 21.35 2.30 29.02
CA GLY A 46 21.30 3.77 29.12
C GLY A 46 22.08 4.52 28.05
N ASN A 47 22.56 3.84 27.00
CA ASN A 47 23.36 4.44 25.96
C ASN A 47 22.53 5.04 24.82
N LYS A 48 23.14 5.98 24.06
CA LYS A 48 22.52 6.62 22.89
C LYS A 48 22.40 5.63 21.72
N TYR A 49 21.44 5.89 20.83
CA TYR A 49 21.24 5.15 19.58
C TYR A 49 22.54 5.02 18.75
N ILE A 50 22.80 3.81 18.25
CA ILE A 50 23.97 3.50 17.43
C ILE A 50 23.63 3.67 15.95
N PRO A 51 24.28 4.59 15.21
CA PRO A 51 24.01 4.86 13.81
C PRO A 51 24.51 3.74 12.88
N TYR A 52 24.04 3.76 11.61
CA TYR A 52 24.38 2.77 10.59
C TYR A 52 25.88 2.57 10.43
N THR A 53 26.67 3.63 10.46
CA THR A 53 28.15 3.57 10.32
C THR A 53 28.78 2.60 11.32
N LYS A 54 28.37 2.68 12.58
CA LYS A 54 28.81 1.74 13.63
C LYS A 54 28.14 0.36 13.50
N MET A 55 26.86 0.28 13.08
CA MET A 55 26.22 -1.01 12.82
C MET A 55 26.90 -1.78 11.67
N ALA A 56 27.50 -1.09 10.71
CA ALA A 56 28.18 -1.73 9.59
C ALA A 56 29.42 -2.52 10.04
N SER A 57 30.14 -2.08 11.08
CA SER A 57 31.28 -2.82 11.64
C SER A 57 30.84 -4.14 12.30
N TRP A 58 29.66 -4.20 12.89
CA TRP A 58 29.11 -5.45 13.44
C TRP A 58 28.97 -6.55 12.38
N LEU A 59 28.69 -6.16 11.13
CA LEU A 59 28.57 -7.13 10.05
C LEU A 59 29.93 -7.76 9.70
N ILE A 60 31.03 -7.04 9.88
CA ILE A 60 32.39 -7.56 9.71
C ILE A 60 32.69 -8.54 10.85
N GLU A 61 32.43 -8.12 12.09
CA GLU A 61 32.53 -8.92 13.31
C GLU A 61 31.76 -10.26 13.15
N TRP A 62 30.47 -10.19 12.81
CA TRP A 62 29.64 -11.40 12.64
C TRP A 62 30.09 -12.32 11.50
N LYS A 63 30.68 -11.78 10.45
CA LYS A 63 31.27 -12.62 9.39
C LYS A 63 32.55 -13.31 9.80
N SER A 64 33.27 -12.77 10.75
CA SER A 64 34.52 -13.36 11.29
C SER A 64 34.23 -14.37 12.39
N ASP A 65 33.13 -14.25 13.09
CA ASP A 65 32.68 -15.15 14.16
C ASP A 65 32.34 -16.54 13.61
N THR A 66 32.87 -17.59 14.25
CA THR A 66 32.67 -19.00 13.87
C THR A 66 31.21 -19.42 13.80
N GLU A 67 30.38 -18.91 14.72
CA GLU A 67 28.92 -19.23 14.75
C GLU A 67 28.15 -18.60 13.60
N THR A 68 28.63 -17.46 13.07
CA THR A 68 27.88 -16.68 12.07
C THR A 68 28.65 -16.45 10.76
N GLN A 69 29.79 -17.11 10.55
CA GLN A 69 30.58 -17.05 9.31
C GLN A 69 29.79 -17.46 8.05
N TRP A 70 28.71 -18.24 8.20
CA TRP A 70 27.79 -18.59 7.10
C TRP A 70 27.18 -17.35 6.43
N LEU A 71 27.20 -16.17 7.07
CA LEU A 71 26.81 -14.90 6.46
C LEU A 71 27.69 -14.52 5.25
N LYS A 72 28.90 -15.07 5.12
CA LYS A 72 29.79 -14.89 3.95
C LYS A 72 29.17 -15.48 2.66
N GLU A 73 28.31 -16.48 2.79
CA GLU A 73 27.63 -17.10 1.65
C GLU A 73 26.57 -16.17 1.04
N ALA A 74 25.95 -15.29 1.84
CA ALA A 74 25.00 -14.30 1.36
C ALA A 74 25.71 -13.11 0.68
N PRO A 75 25.06 -12.44 -0.30
CA PRO A 75 25.60 -11.22 -0.88
C PRO A 75 25.75 -10.12 0.17
N SER A 76 26.90 -9.43 0.19
CA SER A 76 27.17 -8.41 1.20
C SER A 76 26.22 -7.20 1.14
N GLN A 77 25.88 -6.75 -0.07
CA GLN A 77 25.00 -5.61 -0.27
C GLN A 77 23.60 -5.79 0.35
N PRO A 78 22.85 -6.88 0.14
CA PRO A 78 21.60 -7.14 0.84
C PRO A 78 21.71 -7.13 2.37
N LEU A 79 22.81 -7.63 2.94
CA LEU A 79 23.03 -7.59 4.38
C LEU A 79 23.20 -6.16 4.90
N GLN A 80 23.99 -5.34 4.20
CA GLN A 80 24.14 -3.90 4.49
C GLN A 80 22.80 -3.16 4.34
N GLN A 81 22.00 -3.48 3.32
CA GLN A 81 20.68 -2.87 3.15
C GLN A 81 19.74 -3.22 4.31
N SER A 82 19.88 -4.41 4.92
CA SER A 82 19.09 -4.77 6.10
C SER A 82 19.40 -3.88 7.31
N LEU A 83 20.66 -3.45 7.49
CA LEU A 83 21.04 -2.50 8.53
C LEU A 83 20.52 -1.09 8.20
N LYS A 84 20.60 -0.65 6.93
CA LYS A 84 20.02 0.63 6.49
C LYS A 84 18.48 0.66 6.66
N ASP A 85 17.83 -0.47 6.45
CA ASP A 85 16.37 -0.60 6.69
C ASP A 85 16.04 -0.47 8.19
N LEU A 86 16.90 -1.01 9.08
CA LEU A 86 16.76 -0.83 10.52
C LEU A 86 16.97 0.63 10.93
N GLU A 87 18.01 1.28 10.41
CA GLU A 87 18.26 2.72 10.66
C GLU A 87 17.05 3.56 10.22
N ARG A 88 16.49 3.28 9.03
CA ARG A 88 15.29 3.98 8.54
C ARG A 88 14.09 3.73 9.46
N ALA A 89 13.92 2.51 9.97
CA ALA A 89 12.84 2.20 10.90
C ALA A 89 12.97 3.02 12.21
N TYR A 90 14.18 3.17 12.75
CA TYR A 90 14.43 4.02 13.90
C TYR A 90 14.21 5.51 13.60
N LYS A 91 14.70 6.01 12.45
CA LYS A 91 14.43 7.40 12.02
C LYS A 91 12.93 7.69 11.93
N ASN A 92 12.15 6.78 11.36
CA ASN A 92 10.70 6.94 11.30
C ASN A 92 10.04 6.88 12.69
N PHE A 93 10.57 6.07 13.59
CA PHE A 93 10.08 6.01 14.99
C PHE A 93 10.36 7.32 15.73
N PHE A 94 11.58 7.83 15.69
CA PHE A 94 11.95 9.11 16.34
C PHE A 94 11.19 10.30 15.77
N GLN A 95 10.83 10.25 14.48
CA GLN A 95 9.95 11.24 13.82
C GLN A 95 8.45 10.99 14.07
N GLN A 96 8.09 10.06 14.96
CA GLN A 96 6.70 9.70 15.31
C GLN A 96 5.83 9.25 14.09
N ARG A 97 6.47 8.82 13.01
CA ARG A 97 5.78 8.33 11.79
C ARG A 97 5.34 6.88 11.92
N THR A 98 6.06 6.08 12.71
CA THR A 98 5.79 4.65 12.92
C THR A 98 6.00 4.24 14.37
N ALA A 99 5.44 3.08 14.75
CA ALA A 99 5.75 2.44 16.02
C ALA A 99 7.20 1.93 16.06
N PHE A 100 7.68 1.57 17.27
CA PHE A 100 9.00 1.00 17.50
C PHE A 100 9.30 -0.19 16.58
N PRO A 101 10.54 -0.36 16.08
CA PRO A 101 10.94 -1.47 15.21
C PRO A 101 10.68 -2.83 15.88
N ARG A 102 10.21 -3.81 15.10
CA ARG A 102 9.89 -5.15 15.58
C ARG A 102 10.76 -6.21 14.92
N PHE A 103 11.04 -7.29 15.65
CA PHE A 103 11.75 -8.44 15.09
C PHE A 103 11.01 -9.02 13.89
N LYS A 104 11.75 -9.24 12.80
CA LYS A 104 11.24 -9.88 11.58
C LYS A 104 11.01 -11.37 11.82
N LYS A 105 9.87 -11.90 11.39
CA LYS A 105 9.50 -13.31 11.51
C LYS A 105 9.68 -14.05 10.18
N ARG A 106 10.13 -15.31 10.22
CA ARG A 106 10.26 -16.18 9.04
C ARG A 106 8.93 -16.31 8.31
N GLY A 107 8.94 -16.17 6.98
CA GLY A 107 7.75 -16.28 6.14
C GLY A 107 6.79 -15.09 6.21
N LYS A 108 7.19 -14.00 6.87
CA LYS A 108 6.50 -12.71 6.83
C LYS A 108 7.40 -11.69 6.14
N ASN A 109 7.01 -11.27 4.93
CA ASN A 109 7.74 -10.25 4.15
C ASN A 109 9.22 -10.60 3.93
N ASP A 110 9.51 -11.86 3.62
CA ASP A 110 10.85 -12.29 3.28
C ASP A 110 11.30 -11.55 2.00
N ALA A 111 12.29 -10.68 2.14
CA ALA A 111 12.80 -9.84 1.06
C ALA A 111 14.27 -9.49 1.28
N PHE A 112 14.96 -9.15 0.19
CA PHE A 112 16.31 -8.63 0.20
C PHE A 112 16.51 -7.69 -1.00
N ARG A 113 17.44 -6.72 -0.89
CA ARG A 113 17.59 -5.64 -1.86
C ARG A 113 19.04 -5.54 -2.36
N TYR A 114 19.16 -5.36 -3.66
CA TYR A 114 20.39 -5.02 -4.35
C TYR A 114 20.37 -3.55 -4.77
N PRO A 115 21.27 -2.71 -4.25
CA PRO A 115 21.40 -1.32 -4.70
C PRO A 115 22.08 -1.19 -6.05
N GLN A 116 22.88 -2.19 -6.45
CA GLN A 116 23.67 -2.21 -7.69
C GLN A 116 24.07 -3.63 -8.08
N GLY A 117 24.75 -3.79 -9.23
CA GLY A 117 25.24 -5.08 -9.70
C GLY A 117 24.19 -5.96 -10.33
N VAL A 118 23.03 -5.41 -10.67
CA VAL A 118 21.95 -6.11 -11.37
C VAL A 118 22.03 -5.81 -12.86
N LYS A 119 21.89 -6.85 -13.71
CA LYS A 119 21.81 -6.72 -15.16
C LYS A 119 20.44 -7.16 -15.65
N LEU A 120 19.83 -6.39 -16.53
CA LEU A 120 18.51 -6.66 -17.10
C LEU A 120 18.63 -6.94 -18.60
N ASP A 121 18.14 -8.08 -19.03
CA ASP A 121 18.02 -8.48 -20.42
C ASP A 121 16.53 -8.63 -20.75
N GLN A 122 15.95 -7.56 -21.26
CA GLN A 122 14.51 -7.48 -21.51
C GLN A 122 14.08 -8.31 -22.72
N SER A 123 14.93 -8.40 -23.76
CA SER A 123 14.67 -9.18 -24.97
C SER A 123 14.48 -10.65 -24.65
N ASN A 124 15.30 -11.21 -23.76
CA ASN A 124 15.22 -12.61 -23.32
C ASN A 124 14.41 -12.77 -22.02
N SER A 125 13.78 -11.71 -21.51
CA SER A 125 13.01 -11.73 -20.25
C SER A 125 13.79 -12.31 -19.06
N ARG A 126 15.07 -11.91 -18.94
CA ARG A 126 16.00 -12.39 -17.90
C ARG A 126 16.57 -11.23 -17.07
N ILE A 127 16.84 -11.53 -15.82
CA ILE A 127 17.54 -10.64 -14.89
C ILE A 127 18.70 -11.39 -14.23
N SER A 128 19.87 -10.78 -14.19
CA SER A 128 21.02 -11.32 -13.46
C SER A 128 21.12 -10.63 -12.10
N LEU A 129 21.13 -11.46 -11.05
CA LEU A 129 21.26 -11.01 -9.66
C LEU A 129 22.58 -11.53 -9.07
N PRO A 130 23.32 -10.73 -8.30
CA PRO A 130 24.57 -11.17 -7.69
C PRO A 130 24.41 -12.45 -6.86
N LYS A 131 25.30 -13.41 -7.06
CA LYS A 131 25.30 -14.78 -6.49
C LYS A 131 24.12 -15.68 -6.90
N LEU A 132 23.16 -15.19 -7.71
CA LEU A 132 22.03 -16.00 -8.22
C LEU A 132 22.14 -16.24 -9.72
N GLY A 133 22.94 -15.42 -10.44
CA GLY A 133 23.07 -15.51 -11.89
C GLY A 133 21.79 -15.10 -12.62
N TRP A 134 21.71 -15.52 -13.87
CA TRP A 134 20.58 -15.23 -14.74
C TRP A 134 19.33 -16.02 -14.34
N MET A 135 18.20 -15.29 -14.27
CA MET A 135 16.90 -15.84 -13.89
C MET A 135 15.81 -15.28 -14.80
N ARG A 136 14.89 -16.13 -15.23
CA ARG A 136 13.73 -15.68 -16.01
C ARG A 136 12.72 -14.96 -15.11
N TYR A 137 12.09 -13.94 -15.68
CA TYR A 137 10.94 -13.27 -15.05
C TYR A 137 9.79 -13.15 -16.05
N ARG A 138 8.57 -12.93 -15.55
CA ARG A 138 7.41 -12.71 -16.40
C ARG A 138 7.41 -11.23 -16.86
N ASN A 139 8.02 -10.98 -18.00
CA ASN A 139 8.05 -9.67 -18.63
C ASN A 139 6.67 -9.35 -19.20
N SER A 140 5.94 -8.43 -18.56
CA SER A 140 4.59 -8.01 -18.97
C SER A 140 4.56 -6.57 -19.48
N ARG A 141 5.66 -5.85 -19.39
CA ARG A 141 5.82 -4.46 -19.85
C ARG A 141 7.30 -4.10 -19.85
N GLU A 142 7.64 -3.17 -20.69
CA GLU A 142 9.00 -2.64 -20.77
C GLU A 142 9.40 -1.90 -19.48
N VAL A 143 10.67 -2.06 -19.09
CA VAL A 143 11.29 -1.32 -17.98
C VAL A 143 12.06 -0.16 -18.60
N VAL A 144 11.60 1.05 -18.36
CA VAL A 144 12.23 2.27 -18.87
C VAL A 144 13.09 2.93 -17.79
N GLY A 145 14.16 3.62 -18.21
CA GLY A 145 15.05 4.37 -17.33
C GLY A 145 16.20 3.55 -16.75
N GLU A 146 17.05 4.23 -16.00
CA GLU A 146 18.23 3.64 -15.35
C GLU A 146 17.84 2.90 -14.08
N VAL A 147 18.30 1.67 -13.90
CA VAL A 147 18.01 0.84 -12.72
C VAL A 147 18.77 1.39 -11.50
N ARG A 148 18.05 1.84 -10.49
CA ARG A 148 18.61 2.38 -9.24
C ARG A 148 18.73 1.32 -8.15
N ASN A 149 17.74 0.47 -7.99
CA ASN A 149 17.82 -0.67 -7.08
C ASN A 149 16.81 -1.76 -7.47
N VAL A 150 17.05 -2.95 -6.95
CA VAL A 150 16.20 -4.11 -7.17
C VAL A 150 15.90 -4.79 -5.85
N THR A 151 14.60 -4.96 -5.55
CA THR A 151 14.13 -5.70 -4.37
C THR A 151 13.54 -7.04 -4.79
N VAL A 152 14.05 -8.12 -4.22
CA VAL A 152 13.49 -9.46 -4.37
C VAL A 152 12.64 -9.77 -3.15
N SER A 153 11.40 -10.22 -3.35
CA SER A 153 10.46 -10.50 -2.27
C SER A 153 9.66 -11.78 -2.51
N GLN A 154 9.27 -12.47 -1.43
CA GLN A 154 8.41 -13.63 -1.50
C GLN A 154 7.00 -13.31 -1.05
N SER A 155 6.01 -13.71 -1.84
CA SER A 155 4.59 -13.62 -1.48
C SER A 155 3.83 -14.86 -1.93
N CYS A 156 3.08 -15.49 -1.03
CA CYS A 156 2.23 -16.66 -1.30
C CYS A 156 2.97 -17.83 -2.00
N GLY A 157 4.24 -18.01 -1.68
CA GLY A 157 5.08 -19.08 -2.27
C GLY A 157 5.62 -18.75 -3.67
N LYS A 158 5.44 -17.53 -4.15
CA LYS A 158 6.03 -17.03 -5.40
C LYS A 158 7.06 -15.94 -5.10
N TRP A 159 8.08 -15.86 -5.94
CA TRP A 159 9.09 -14.82 -5.87
C TRP A 159 8.79 -13.71 -6.87
N TYR A 160 9.06 -12.50 -6.45
CA TYR A 160 8.85 -11.27 -7.23
C TYR A 160 10.12 -10.43 -7.20
N VAL A 161 10.36 -9.73 -8.27
CA VAL A 161 11.37 -8.70 -8.38
C VAL A 161 10.67 -7.35 -8.57
N SER A 162 11.06 -6.35 -7.79
CA SER A 162 10.67 -4.96 -7.96
C SER A 162 11.91 -4.19 -8.41
N ILE A 163 11.90 -3.70 -9.64
CA ILE A 163 12.98 -2.94 -10.26
C ILE A 163 12.60 -1.47 -10.16
N GLN A 164 13.37 -0.70 -9.41
CA GLN A 164 13.22 0.74 -9.32
C GLN A 164 14.12 1.41 -10.34
N THR A 165 13.54 2.26 -11.16
CA THR A 165 14.25 3.04 -12.17
C THR A 165 14.09 4.53 -11.96
N GLU A 166 15.03 5.29 -12.50
CA GLU A 166 14.98 6.73 -12.60
C GLU A 166 15.17 7.12 -14.07
N TYR A 167 14.37 8.04 -14.55
CA TYR A 167 14.50 8.60 -15.90
C TYR A 167 14.07 10.07 -15.93
N GLU A 168 14.58 10.79 -16.90
CA GLU A 168 14.12 12.16 -17.16
C GLU A 168 12.84 12.13 -17.97
N ALA A 169 11.82 12.77 -17.47
CA ALA A 169 10.55 12.98 -18.18
C ALA A 169 10.34 14.47 -18.40
N THR A 170 9.77 14.81 -19.54
CA THR A 170 9.23 16.17 -19.78
C THR A 170 8.16 16.46 -18.74
N GLU A 171 7.94 17.73 -18.43
CA GLU A 171 6.82 18.11 -17.57
C GLU A 171 5.51 17.75 -18.30
N PRO A 172 4.70 16.86 -17.72
CA PRO A 172 3.48 16.45 -18.37
C PRO A 172 2.46 17.59 -18.30
N GLN A 173 1.78 17.83 -19.41
CA GLN A 173 0.58 18.65 -19.47
C GLN A 173 -0.62 17.73 -19.62
N HIS A 174 -1.67 18.00 -18.84
CA HIS A 174 -2.87 17.17 -18.89
C HIS A 174 -3.67 17.47 -20.16
N GLU A 175 -4.09 16.42 -20.89
CA GLU A 175 -4.86 16.55 -22.13
C GLU A 175 -6.25 17.15 -21.91
N SER A 176 -6.84 16.95 -20.73
CA SER A 176 -8.15 17.48 -20.34
C SER A 176 -8.00 18.71 -19.44
N THR A 177 -8.97 19.60 -19.48
CA THR A 177 -9.13 20.73 -18.53
C THR A 177 -10.24 20.47 -17.50
N SER A 178 -10.92 19.34 -17.59
CA SER A 178 -12.06 19.00 -16.75
C SER A 178 -11.67 18.85 -15.28
N ILE A 179 -12.54 19.34 -14.39
CA ILE A 179 -12.45 19.22 -12.94
C ILE A 179 -13.64 18.40 -12.45
N VAL A 180 -13.42 17.44 -11.57
CA VAL A 180 -14.47 16.57 -11.04
C VAL A 180 -14.39 16.39 -9.54
N GLY A 181 -15.54 16.39 -8.87
CA GLY A 181 -15.69 15.96 -7.48
C GLY A 181 -15.96 14.47 -7.40
N LEU A 182 -15.32 13.76 -6.46
CA LEU A 182 -15.45 12.33 -6.25
C LEU A 182 -15.91 12.05 -4.82
N ASP A 183 -17.12 11.50 -4.68
CA ASP A 183 -17.65 10.96 -3.44
C ASP A 183 -17.34 9.45 -3.35
N ALA A 184 -16.71 9.02 -2.25
CA ALA A 184 -16.29 7.64 -2.02
C ALA A 184 -17.26 6.92 -1.08
N GLY A 185 -18.03 5.96 -1.59
CA GLY A 185 -19.08 5.26 -0.86
C GLY A 185 -18.86 3.76 -0.66
N VAL A 186 -19.64 3.14 0.21
CA VAL A 186 -19.61 1.68 0.46
C VAL A 186 -20.48 0.92 -0.53
N THR A 187 -21.62 1.46 -0.92
CA THR A 187 -22.55 0.89 -1.90
C THR A 187 -22.09 1.10 -3.33
N LYS A 188 -21.48 2.21 -3.59
CA LYS A 188 -20.78 2.56 -4.82
C LYS A 188 -19.33 2.89 -4.44
N LEU A 189 -18.35 2.39 -5.20
CA LEU A 189 -16.93 2.66 -4.91
C LEU A 189 -16.64 4.15 -4.96
N ALA A 190 -17.15 4.79 -6.01
CA ALA A 190 -17.05 6.23 -6.22
C ALA A 190 -18.21 6.72 -7.09
N THR A 191 -18.71 7.92 -6.79
CA THR A 191 -19.66 8.66 -7.61
C THR A 191 -19.03 10.00 -7.97
N LEU A 192 -19.03 10.35 -9.24
CA LEU A 192 -18.49 11.61 -9.74
C LEU A 192 -19.58 12.68 -9.82
N SER A 193 -19.16 13.95 -9.79
CA SER A 193 -20.07 15.10 -9.86
C SER A 193 -20.77 15.25 -11.22
N ASP A 194 -20.23 14.61 -12.27
CA ASP A 194 -20.83 14.50 -13.61
C ASP A 194 -21.92 13.41 -13.70
N GLY A 195 -22.12 12.63 -12.63
CA GLY A 195 -23.09 11.53 -12.57
C GLY A 195 -22.50 10.15 -12.85
N THR A 196 -21.24 10.05 -13.23
CA THR A 196 -20.57 8.77 -13.45
C THR A 196 -20.46 7.99 -12.16
N VAL A 197 -20.81 6.68 -12.18
CA VAL A 197 -20.82 5.80 -11.01
C VAL A 197 -19.94 4.58 -11.22
N TYR A 198 -19.06 4.30 -10.29
CA TYR A 198 -18.24 3.10 -10.23
C TYR A 198 -18.75 2.14 -9.15
N PRO A 199 -19.24 0.94 -9.52
CA PRO A 199 -19.72 -0.04 -8.55
C PRO A 199 -18.58 -0.64 -7.71
N PRO A 200 -18.85 -1.18 -6.51
CA PRO A 200 -17.85 -1.87 -5.71
C PRO A 200 -17.52 -3.24 -6.31
N VAL A 201 -16.24 -3.65 -6.25
CA VAL A 201 -15.81 -4.95 -6.79
C VAL A 201 -16.22 -6.15 -5.94
N SER A 202 -16.55 -5.95 -4.66
CA SER A 202 -17.02 -6.97 -3.69
C SER A 202 -16.23 -8.29 -3.69
N SER A 203 -14.92 -8.21 -3.96
CA SER A 203 -14.05 -9.38 -4.17
C SER A 203 -13.96 -10.30 -2.94
N PHE A 204 -13.99 -9.72 -1.74
CA PHE A 204 -14.02 -10.45 -0.48
C PHE A 204 -15.37 -11.11 -0.25
N LYS A 205 -16.48 -10.37 -0.41
CA LYS A 205 -17.85 -10.86 -0.21
C LYS A 205 -18.12 -12.12 -1.06
N VAL A 206 -17.74 -12.09 -2.34
CA VAL A 206 -17.88 -13.24 -3.26
C VAL A 206 -17.08 -14.46 -2.78
N ASN A 207 -15.88 -14.25 -2.23
CA ASN A 207 -15.01 -15.34 -1.79
C ASN A 207 -15.18 -15.72 -0.31
N GLN A 208 -16.05 -15.05 0.45
CA GLN A 208 -16.19 -15.22 1.90
C GLN A 208 -16.56 -16.66 2.31
N ARG A 209 -17.51 -17.30 1.61
CA ARG A 209 -17.92 -18.69 1.89
C ARG A 209 -16.76 -19.67 1.65
N LYS A 210 -16.00 -19.47 0.56
CA LYS A 210 -14.83 -20.28 0.23
C LYS A 210 -13.73 -20.12 1.28
N LEU A 211 -13.47 -18.88 1.72
CA LEU A 211 -12.50 -18.59 2.77
C LEU A 211 -12.87 -19.25 4.09
N ALA A 212 -14.10 -19.11 4.54
CA ALA A 212 -14.61 -19.73 5.77
C ALA A 212 -14.47 -21.26 5.74
N ARG A 213 -14.78 -21.90 4.59
CA ARG A 213 -14.58 -23.35 4.41
C ARG A 213 -13.11 -23.76 4.53
N LEU A 214 -12.20 -22.99 3.94
CA LEU A 214 -10.76 -23.26 4.02
C LEU A 214 -10.22 -23.06 5.45
N GLN A 215 -10.71 -22.05 6.17
CA GLN A 215 -10.33 -21.78 7.56
C GLN A 215 -10.81 -22.90 8.50
N ARG A 216 -12.07 -23.36 8.38
CA ARG A 216 -12.57 -24.53 9.13
C ARG A 216 -11.76 -25.80 8.86
N LYS A 217 -11.32 -26.01 7.60
CA LYS A 217 -10.41 -27.13 7.29
C LYS A 217 -9.03 -26.95 7.94
N LEU A 218 -8.54 -25.71 8.09
CA LEU A 218 -7.27 -25.44 8.74
C LEU A 218 -7.34 -25.70 10.25
N SER A 219 -8.40 -25.27 10.93
CA SER A 219 -8.56 -25.42 12.38
C SER A 219 -8.60 -26.89 12.84
N ARG A 220 -9.04 -27.81 11.94
CA ARG A 220 -9.08 -29.27 12.19
C ARG A 220 -7.74 -29.97 11.96
N LYS A 221 -6.67 -29.26 11.61
CA LYS A 221 -5.36 -29.86 11.33
C LYS A 221 -4.38 -29.59 12.46
N ILE A 222 -3.50 -30.55 12.70
CA ILE A 222 -2.42 -30.39 13.69
C ILE A 222 -1.57 -29.19 13.27
N LYS A 223 -1.47 -28.21 14.16
CA LYS A 223 -0.74 -26.96 13.95
C LYS A 223 0.72 -27.25 13.60
N PHE A 224 1.23 -26.56 12.57
CA PHE A 224 2.58 -26.71 12.01
C PHE A 224 2.86 -28.00 11.22
N SER A 225 1.96 -28.97 11.18
CA SER A 225 2.14 -30.15 10.32
C SER A 225 2.23 -29.78 8.84
N ALA A 226 2.77 -30.68 8.00
CA ALA A 226 2.84 -30.48 6.56
C ALA A 226 1.46 -30.22 5.93
N ASN A 227 0.42 -30.92 6.39
CA ASN A 227 -0.95 -30.75 5.93
C ASN A 227 -1.55 -29.39 6.37
N TRP A 228 -1.24 -28.93 7.58
CA TRP A 228 -1.62 -27.60 8.05
C TRP A 228 -0.97 -26.51 7.19
N GLN A 229 0.33 -26.63 6.90
CA GLN A 229 1.05 -25.69 6.06
C GLN A 229 0.53 -25.68 4.61
N LYS A 230 0.19 -26.85 4.04
CA LYS A 230 -0.46 -26.93 2.72
C LYS A 230 -1.80 -26.19 2.72
N GLN A 231 -2.61 -26.38 3.76
CA GLN A 231 -3.90 -25.71 3.89
C GLN A 231 -3.77 -24.19 4.10
N LYS A 232 -2.82 -23.75 4.95
CA LYS A 232 -2.48 -22.35 5.15
C LYS A 232 -2.10 -21.66 3.83
N ARG A 233 -1.29 -22.31 3.00
CA ARG A 233 -0.92 -21.79 1.67
C ARG A 233 -2.13 -21.62 0.75
N LYS A 234 -3.15 -22.48 0.81
CA LYS A 234 -4.41 -22.30 0.05
C LYS A 234 -5.16 -21.04 0.48
N ILE A 235 -5.23 -20.78 1.80
CA ILE A 235 -5.84 -19.57 2.36
C ILE A 235 -5.08 -18.32 1.91
N GLN A 236 -3.75 -18.33 2.03
CA GLN A 236 -2.91 -17.21 1.59
C GLN A 236 -3.07 -16.89 0.10
N ARG A 237 -3.15 -17.93 -0.75
CA ARG A 237 -3.41 -17.75 -2.20
C ARG A 237 -4.77 -17.16 -2.47
N LEU A 238 -5.81 -17.54 -1.70
CA LEU A 238 -7.15 -16.96 -1.85
C LEU A 238 -7.16 -15.49 -1.43
N HIS A 239 -6.52 -15.12 -0.32
CA HIS A 239 -6.37 -13.72 0.08
C HIS A 239 -5.61 -12.89 -0.97
N SER A 240 -4.54 -13.44 -1.53
CA SER A 240 -3.80 -12.79 -2.61
C SER A 240 -4.65 -12.59 -3.87
N HIS A 241 -5.47 -13.58 -4.22
CA HIS A 241 -6.41 -13.49 -5.35
C HIS A 241 -7.43 -12.37 -5.14
N ILE A 242 -8.07 -12.31 -3.95
CA ILE A 242 -9.01 -11.25 -3.58
C ILE A 242 -8.36 -9.87 -3.66
N ALA A 243 -7.15 -9.73 -3.11
CA ALA A 243 -6.39 -8.47 -3.15
C ALA A 243 -6.02 -8.07 -4.58
N ASN A 244 -5.65 -9.02 -5.43
CA ASN A 244 -5.30 -8.74 -6.83
C ASN A 244 -6.50 -8.29 -7.66
N ILE A 245 -7.68 -8.92 -7.48
CA ILE A 245 -8.92 -8.48 -8.15
C ILE A 245 -9.23 -7.03 -7.79
N ARG A 246 -9.22 -6.70 -6.49
CA ARG A 246 -9.46 -5.33 -6.04
C ARG A 246 -8.44 -4.35 -6.61
N LYS A 247 -7.16 -4.72 -6.56
CA LYS A 247 -6.10 -3.86 -7.07
C LYS A 247 -6.21 -3.60 -8.57
N ASP A 248 -6.50 -4.62 -9.36
CA ASP A 248 -6.72 -4.49 -10.82
C ASP A 248 -7.89 -3.57 -11.12
N TYR A 249 -9.02 -3.77 -10.42
CA TYR A 249 -10.20 -2.93 -10.57
C TYR A 249 -9.90 -1.46 -10.23
N LEU A 250 -9.26 -1.19 -9.08
CA LEU A 250 -8.85 0.15 -8.70
C LEU A 250 -7.90 0.79 -9.72
N HIS A 251 -6.98 0.01 -10.30
CA HIS A 251 -6.11 0.53 -11.35
C HIS A 251 -6.88 0.92 -12.62
N LYS A 252 -7.91 0.18 -13.02
CA LYS A 252 -8.77 0.50 -14.15
C LYS A 252 -9.55 1.78 -13.89
N VAL A 253 -10.30 1.84 -12.80
CA VAL A 253 -11.10 2.99 -12.40
C VAL A 253 -10.25 4.27 -12.27
N THR A 254 -9.15 4.19 -11.51
CA THR A 254 -8.29 5.37 -11.32
C THR A 254 -7.54 5.79 -12.58
N SER A 255 -7.28 4.87 -13.54
CA SER A 255 -6.70 5.25 -14.84
C SER A 255 -7.69 5.99 -15.72
N GLU A 256 -8.94 5.54 -15.71
CA GLU A 256 -10.04 6.19 -16.45
C GLU A 256 -10.31 7.59 -15.91
N ILE A 257 -10.53 7.72 -14.59
CA ILE A 257 -10.76 9.03 -13.94
C ILE A 257 -9.57 9.98 -14.21
N SER A 258 -8.32 9.49 -14.01
CA SER A 258 -7.13 10.31 -14.21
C SER A 258 -6.82 10.64 -15.67
N LYS A 259 -7.40 9.94 -16.64
CA LYS A 259 -7.29 10.28 -18.06
C LYS A 259 -8.27 11.39 -18.44
N ASN A 260 -9.48 11.32 -17.89
CA ASN A 260 -10.57 12.19 -18.32
C ASN A 260 -10.59 13.55 -17.61
N HIS A 261 -9.96 13.68 -16.45
CA HIS A 261 -10.04 14.89 -15.64
C HIS A 261 -8.66 15.39 -15.22
N ALA A 262 -8.37 16.67 -15.43
CA ALA A 262 -7.12 17.33 -15.03
C ALA A 262 -7.04 17.54 -13.52
N MET A 263 -8.18 17.76 -12.86
CA MET A 263 -8.24 17.90 -11.42
C MET A 263 -9.35 17.02 -10.83
N ILE A 264 -9.00 16.35 -9.74
CA ILE A 264 -9.91 15.48 -8.99
C ILE A 264 -9.99 15.99 -7.57
N VAL A 265 -11.17 16.41 -7.14
CA VAL A 265 -11.43 16.82 -5.75
C VAL A 265 -11.99 15.64 -4.99
N ILE A 266 -11.37 15.29 -3.87
CA ILE A 266 -11.76 14.15 -3.02
C ILE A 266 -11.92 14.59 -1.56
N GLU A 267 -12.64 13.83 -0.75
CA GLU A 267 -12.66 14.02 0.70
C GLU A 267 -11.39 13.48 1.38
N ASP A 268 -10.90 14.18 2.41
CA ASP A 268 -9.79 13.72 3.26
C ASP A 268 -10.26 12.68 4.29
N LEU A 269 -10.67 11.50 3.80
CA LEU A 269 -11.20 10.43 4.64
C LEU A 269 -10.09 9.77 5.47
N LYS A 270 -10.23 9.81 6.80
CA LYS A 270 -9.35 9.10 7.73
C LYS A 270 -9.84 7.66 7.92
N VAL A 271 -9.58 6.80 6.92
CA VAL A 271 -10.05 5.40 6.85
C VAL A 271 -9.68 4.61 8.11
N SER A 272 -8.51 4.85 8.71
CA SER A 272 -8.07 4.21 9.96
C SER A 272 -9.02 4.52 11.14
N ASN A 273 -9.54 5.76 11.22
CA ASN A 273 -10.50 6.16 12.25
C ASN A 273 -11.88 5.57 11.97
N MET A 274 -12.30 5.59 10.69
CA MET A 274 -13.58 5.03 10.28
C MET A 274 -13.67 3.52 10.55
N SER A 275 -12.56 2.80 10.45
CA SER A 275 -12.49 1.34 10.64
C SER A 275 -12.04 0.89 12.04
N LYS A 276 -12.01 1.79 13.04
CA LYS A 276 -11.71 1.43 14.42
C LYS A 276 -12.70 0.39 14.96
N SER A 277 -12.19 -0.53 15.79
CA SER A 277 -13.01 -1.54 16.47
C SER A 277 -13.92 -0.88 17.52
N ALA A 278 -15.16 -1.38 17.62
CA ALA A 278 -16.10 -0.98 18.66
C ALA A 278 -16.12 -1.95 19.86
N LYS A 279 -15.10 -2.82 20.03
CA LYS A 279 -15.05 -3.82 21.12
C LYS A 279 -15.08 -3.21 22.52
N GLY A 280 -14.60 -1.99 22.70
CA GLY A 280 -14.39 -1.39 24.01
C GLY A 280 -13.22 -2.04 24.77
N THR A 281 -13.18 -1.82 26.07
CA THR A 281 -12.23 -2.43 27.03
C THR A 281 -12.91 -3.56 27.81
N THR A 282 -12.15 -4.22 28.69
CA THR A 282 -12.69 -5.22 29.65
C THR A 282 -13.67 -4.58 30.65
N GLU A 283 -13.47 -3.31 30.99
CA GLU A 283 -14.29 -2.56 31.95
C GLU A 283 -15.52 -1.93 31.28
N ARG A 284 -15.39 -1.50 30.02
CA ARG A 284 -16.48 -0.89 29.22
C ARG A 284 -16.64 -1.63 27.91
N HIS A 285 -17.56 -2.57 27.88
CA HIS A 285 -17.85 -3.34 26.66
C HIS A 285 -18.46 -2.45 25.59
N GLY A 286 -18.00 -2.60 24.35
CA GLY A 286 -18.51 -1.85 23.22
C GLY A 286 -19.93 -2.27 22.81
N ARG A 287 -20.70 -1.32 22.28
CA ARG A 287 -22.06 -1.57 21.72
C ARG A 287 -21.99 -1.84 20.23
N ASN A 288 -22.95 -2.61 19.70
CA ASN A 288 -23.10 -2.91 18.27
C ASN A 288 -21.83 -3.45 17.58
N VAL A 289 -20.98 -4.18 18.31
CA VAL A 289 -19.68 -4.66 17.85
C VAL A 289 -19.78 -5.48 16.54
N LYS A 290 -20.82 -6.34 16.42
CA LYS A 290 -21.05 -7.17 15.23
C LYS A 290 -21.41 -6.32 14.01
N ALA A 291 -22.31 -5.35 14.15
CA ALA A 291 -22.69 -4.43 13.08
C ALA A 291 -21.51 -3.55 12.64
N LYS A 292 -20.77 -2.99 13.61
CA LYS A 292 -19.56 -2.19 13.33
C LYS A 292 -18.47 -3.01 12.64
N SER A 293 -18.26 -4.26 13.03
CA SER A 293 -17.32 -5.17 12.37
C SER A 293 -17.72 -5.45 10.91
N GLY A 294 -19.03 -5.58 10.63
CA GLY A 294 -19.56 -5.69 9.27
C GLY A 294 -19.27 -4.45 8.44
N LEU A 295 -19.57 -3.26 8.97
CA LEU A 295 -19.30 -1.97 8.33
C LEU A 295 -17.80 -1.77 8.09
N ASN A 296 -16.95 -2.05 9.08
CA ASN A 296 -15.49 -1.95 8.93
C ASN A 296 -14.98 -2.83 7.79
N ARG A 297 -15.50 -4.04 7.65
CA ARG A 297 -15.17 -4.95 6.54
C ARG A 297 -15.56 -4.35 5.20
N SER A 298 -16.75 -3.79 5.09
CA SER A 298 -17.22 -3.14 3.86
C SER A 298 -16.37 -1.92 3.49
N ILE A 299 -16.03 -1.07 4.45
CA ILE A 299 -15.12 0.09 4.26
C ILE A 299 -13.73 -0.37 3.76
N LEU A 300 -13.13 -1.36 4.44
CA LEU A 300 -11.80 -1.85 4.10
C LEU A 300 -11.79 -2.61 2.75
N GLU A 301 -12.92 -3.16 2.34
CA GLU A 301 -13.06 -3.82 1.04
C GLU A 301 -12.99 -2.84 -0.12
N GLN A 302 -13.41 -1.59 0.05
CA GLN A 302 -13.35 -0.58 -1.02
C GLN A 302 -11.91 -0.21 -1.40
N GLY A 303 -11.01 -0.14 -0.41
CA GLY A 303 -9.61 0.21 -0.64
C GLY A 303 -9.38 1.69 -0.96
N TRP A 304 -10.15 2.61 -0.36
CA TRP A 304 -10.09 4.06 -0.61
C TRP A 304 -8.70 4.67 -0.43
N TYR A 305 -7.92 4.18 0.54
CA TYR A 305 -6.53 4.61 0.69
C TYR A 305 -5.68 4.31 -0.57
N GLU A 306 -5.83 3.11 -1.13
CA GLU A 306 -5.11 2.72 -2.34
C GLU A 306 -5.65 3.47 -3.58
N MET A 307 -6.96 3.72 -3.64
CA MET A 307 -7.59 4.53 -4.69
C MET A 307 -7.01 5.96 -4.69
N ARG A 308 -7.01 6.64 -3.52
CA ARG A 308 -6.41 7.97 -3.37
C ARG A 308 -4.94 7.98 -3.80
N ARG A 309 -4.14 7.05 -3.27
CA ARG A 309 -2.73 6.93 -3.64
C ARG A 309 -2.53 6.74 -5.14
N GLN A 310 -3.41 5.98 -5.80
CA GLN A 310 -3.34 5.76 -7.24
C GLN A 310 -3.75 7.01 -8.02
N LEU A 311 -4.76 7.74 -7.61
CA LEU A 311 -5.15 9.00 -8.20
C LEU A 311 -4.02 10.04 -8.08
N GLU A 312 -3.44 10.21 -6.88
CA GLU A 312 -2.36 11.16 -6.63
C GLU A 312 -1.16 10.96 -7.58
N TYR A 313 -0.60 9.73 -7.67
CA TYR A 313 0.57 9.54 -8.54
C TYR A 313 0.24 9.53 -10.04
N LYS A 314 -0.97 9.08 -10.41
CA LYS A 314 -1.38 9.07 -11.81
C LYS A 314 -1.64 10.49 -12.32
N GLN A 315 -2.25 11.32 -11.51
CA GLN A 315 -2.40 12.74 -11.81
C GLN A 315 -1.05 13.44 -11.95
N LEU A 316 -0.15 13.22 -10.98
CA LEU A 316 1.21 13.75 -11.08
C LEU A 316 1.91 13.32 -12.38
N TRP A 317 1.71 12.08 -12.83
CA TRP A 317 2.33 11.59 -14.06
C TRP A 317 1.69 12.14 -15.34
N ARG A 318 0.46 12.63 -15.25
CA ARG A 318 -0.29 13.22 -16.37
C ARG A 318 -0.30 14.76 -16.38
N GLY A 319 0.30 15.41 -15.37
CA GLY A 319 0.26 16.87 -15.21
C GLY A 319 -1.03 17.39 -14.61
N GLY A 320 -1.83 16.49 -14.02
CA GLY A 320 -3.05 16.85 -13.29
C GLY A 320 -2.82 16.94 -11.79
N GLN A 321 -3.89 17.18 -11.04
CA GLN A 321 -3.84 17.39 -9.60
C GLN A 321 -4.96 16.63 -8.86
N VAL A 322 -4.69 16.29 -7.58
CA VAL A 322 -5.70 15.79 -6.64
C VAL A 322 -5.79 16.75 -5.48
N LEU A 323 -6.96 17.29 -5.22
CA LEU A 323 -7.25 18.16 -4.09
C LEU A 323 -8.07 17.40 -3.05
N ALA A 324 -7.59 17.34 -1.81
CA ALA A 324 -8.33 16.73 -0.70
C ALA A 324 -8.96 17.83 0.16
N ILE A 325 -10.28 17.76 0.37
CA ILE A 325 -11.07 18.69 1.17
C ILE A 325 -11.57 18.05 2.46
N PRO A 326 -11.88 18.83 3.51
CA PRO A 326 -12.54 18.31 4.70
C PRO A 326 -13.91 17.71 4.37
N PRO A 327 -14.28 16.55 4.95
CA PRO A 327 -15.53 15.84 4.64
C PRO A 327 -16.76 16.40 5.40
N ALA A 328 -16.64 17.57 6.05
CA ALA A 328 -17.71 18.13 6.86
C ALA A 328 -18.88 18.59 6.00
N TYR A 329 -20.09 18.10 6.32
CA TYR A 329 -21.38 18.51 5.75
C TYR A 329 -21.58 18.29 4.25
N THR A 330 -20.66 17.71 3.52
CA THR A 330 -20.76 17.46 2.07
C THR A 330 -22.01 16.69 1.68
N SER A 331 -22.47 15.75 2.53
CA SER A 331 -23.67 14.93 2.30
C SER A 331 -24.98 15.57 2.75
N GLN A 332 -24.93 16.71 3.50
CA GLN A 332 -26.11 17.37 4.07
C GLN A 332 -26.43 18.71 3.37
N LYS A 333 -25.44 19.28 2.70
CA LYS A 333 -25.54 20.55 1.99
C LYS A 333 -26.26 20.34 0.65
N CYS A 334 -27.14 21.27 0.31
CA CYS A 334 -27.75 21.31 -1.02
C CYS A 334 -26.77 21.86 -2.06
N ALA A 335 -26.60 21.17 -3.17
CA ALA A 335 -25.74 21.62 -4.26
C ALA A 335 -26.37 22.77 -5.08
N CYS A 336 -27.66 23.03 -4.94
CA CYS A 336 -28.38 24.11 -5.61
C CYS A 336 -28.32 25.43 -4.80
N CYS A 337 -28.88 25.45 -3.59
CA CYS A 337 -29.02 26.69 -2.80
C CYS A 337 -28.01 26.80 -1.65
N GLY A 338 -27.24 25.75 -1.34
CA GLY A 338 -26.28 25.76 -0.23
C GLY A 338 -26.87 25.51 1.15
N HIS A 339 -28.22 25.40 1.31
CA HIS A 339 -28.85 25.09 2.58
C HIS A 339 -28.32 23.76 3.15
N THR A 340 -27.99 23.77 4.45
CA THR A 340 -27.39 22.61 5.12
C THR A 340 -28.27 22.12 6.24
N ALA A 341 -28.91 20.98 6.06
CA ALA A 341 -29.74 20.33 7.05
C ALA A 341 -29.56 18.80 6.97
N LYS A 342 -29.65 18.13 8.11
CA LYS A 342 -29.54 16.67 8.18
C LYS A 342 -30.72 15.99 7.47
N GLU A 343 -31.84 16.60 7.54
CA GLU A 343 -33.14 16.17 7.01
C GLU A 343 -33.20 16.25 5.48
N ASN A 344 -32.30 17.03 4.83
CA ASN A 344 -32.18 17.08 3.39
C ASN A 344 -31.81 15.70 2.81
N ARG A 345 -31.12 14.84 3.59
CA ARG A 345 -30.78 13.46 3.18
C ARG A 345 -31.83 12.50 3.71
N GLN A 346 -32.87 12.24 2.93
CA GLN A 346 -33.98 11.38 3.33
C GLN A 346 -33.60 9.89 3.39
N SER A 347 -32.71 9.45 2.51
CA SER A 347 -32.20 8.08 2.50
C SER A 347 -30.74 8.01 2.03
N GLN A 348 -30.20 6.83 1.91
CA GLN A 348 -28.85 6.63 1.37
C GLN A 348 -28.72 7.07 -0.09
N SER A 349 -29.80 7.01 -0.87
CA SER A 349 -29.80 7.34 -2.31
C SER A 349 -30.60 8.60 -2.66
N GLN A 350 -31.43 9.11 -1.76
CA GLN A 350 -32.35 10.21 -2.03
C GLN A 350 -31.97 11.45 -1.21
N PHE A 351 -31.82 12.54 -1.91
CA PHE A 351 -31.61 13.87 -1.38
C PHE A 351 -32.75 14.79 -1.84
N GLU A 352 -33.33 15.54 -0.93
CA GLU A 352 -34.37 16.54 -1.19
C GLU A 352 -34.15 17.73 -0.25
N CYS A 353 -33.93 18.91 -0.81
CA CYS A 353 -33.66 20.10 -0.05
C CYS A 353 -34.96 20.66 0.53
N LEU A 354 -35.02 20.84 1.84
CA LEU A 354 -36.18 21.41 2.52
C LEU A 354 -36.41 22.88 2.17
N GLU A 355 -35.37 23.60 1.77
CA GLU A 355 -35.45 25.04 1.48
C GLU A 355 -35.90 25.30 0.04
N CYS A 356 -35.24 24.68 -0.95
CA CYS A 356 -35.49 24.99 -2.36
C CYS A 356 -36.16 23.86 -3.14
N GLY A 357 -36.52 22.74 -2.51
CA GLY A 357 -37.16 21.60 -3.18
C GLY A 357 -36.28 20.83 -4.17
N TYR A 358 -34.99 21.16 -4.26
CA TYR A 358 -34.07 20.45 -5.16
C TYR A 358 -33.94 18.97 -4.79
N THR A 359 -34.22 18.10 -5.77
CA THR A 359 -34.11 16.64 -5.62
C THR A 359 -32.96 16.07 -6.45
N ALA A 360 -32.20 15.13 -5.89
CA ALA A 360 -31.11 14.47 -6.57
C ALA A 360 -30.76 13.11 -5.93
N ASN A 361 -29.92 12.34 -6.62
CA ASN A 361 -29.24 11.23 -5.96
C ASN A 361 -28.27 11.78 -4.89
N ALA A 362 -28.34 11.26 -3.66
CA ALA A 362 -27.58 11.76 -2.52
C ALA A 362 -26.05 11.73 -2.75
N ASP A 363 -25.54 10.70 -3.44
CA ASP A 363 -24.10 10.57 -3.73
C ASP A 363 -23.67 11.58 -4.82
N ILE A 364 -24.54 11.87 -5.82
CA ILE A 364 -24.27 12.88 -6.85
C ILE A 364 -24.29 14.29 -6.24
N ASN A 365 -25.26 14.57 -5.35
CA ASN A 365 -25.30 15.83 -4.61
C ASN A 365 -24.02 15.99 -3.75
N GLY A 366 -23.59 14.93 -3.05
CA GLY A 366 -22.34 14.92 -2.30
C GLY A 366 -21.12 15.22 -3.18
N ALA A 367 -21.01 14.56 -4.32
CA ALA A 367 -19.89 14.77 -5.27
C ALA A 367 -19.87 16.21 -5.84
N ARG A 368 -21.03 16.81 -6.10
CA ARG A 368 -21.16 18.24 -6.51
C ARG A 368 -20.71 19.19 -5.41
N ASN A 369 -21.07 18.91 -4.16
CA ASN A 369 -20.60 19.70 -3.01
C ASN A 369 -19.10 19.57 -2.78
N ILE A 370 -18.53 18.39 -2.99
CA ILE A 370 -17.08 18.16 -2.96
C ILE A 370 -16.40 19.01 -4.04
N LEU A 371 -16.92 19.02 -5.25
CA LEU A 371 -16.42 19.87 -6.34
C LEU A 371 -16.49 21.36 -5.99
N ALA A 372 -17.64 21.83 -5.50
CA ALA A 372 -17.83 23.24 -5.11
C ALA A 372 -16.88 23.67 -3.99
N ALA A 373 -16.65 22.80 -2.99
CA ALA A 373 -15.67 23.06 -1.93
C ALA A 373 -14.23 23.12 -2.49
N GLY A 374 -13.91 22.29 -3.48
CA GLY A 374 -12.62 22.36 -4.18
C GLY A 374 -12.42 23.70 -4.91
N HIS A 375 -13.43 24.20 -5.62
CA HIS A 375 -13.39 25.51 -6.26
C HIS A 375 -13.21 26.64 -5.23
N ALA A 376 -13.89 26.58 -4.07
CA ALA A 376 -13.73 27.58 -3.00
C ALA A 376 -12.29 27.61 -2.45
N VAL A 377 -11.66 26.43 -2.26
CA VAL A 377 -10.26 26.34 -1.81
C VAL A 377 -9.31 26.95 -2.84
N LEU A 378 -9.54 26.74 -4.13
CA LEU A 378 -8.73 27.32 -5.19
C LEU A 378 -8.90 28.84 -5.26
N ALA A 379 -10.13 29.33 -5.16
CA ALA A 379 -10.43 30.78 -5.19
C ALA A 379 -9.84 31.53 -4.00
N SER A 380 -9.74 30.89 -2.82
CA SER A 380 -9.14 31.48 -1.62
C SER A 380 -7.60 31.45 -1.59
N GLY A 381 -6.94 31.06 -2.68
CA GLY A 381 -5.48 30.95 -2.76
C GLY A 381 -4.91 29.79 -1.93
N GLY A 382 -5.76 28.84 -1.51
CA GLY A 382 -5.35 27.63 -0.83
C GLY A 382 -4.39 26.83 -1.69
N ARG A 383 -3.13 26.73 -1.25
CA ARG A 383 -2.16 25.86 -1.92
C ARG A 383 -2.65 24.43 -1.87
N VAL A 384 -2.81 23.81 -3.02
CA VAL A 384 -2.88 22.36 -3.12
C VAL A 384 -1.63 21.84 -2.41
N GLN A 385 -1.80 21.11 -1.29
CA GLN A 385 -0.67 20.53 -0.57
C GLN A 385 0.03 19.50 -1.48
N SER A 386 0.90 19.99 -2.35
CA SER A 386 1.91 19.19 -3.04
C SER A 386 3.13 18.93 -2.13
N ASP A 387 3.08 19.39 -0.88
CA ASP A 387 4.17 19.25 0.09
C ASP A 387 4.17 17.86 0.76
N ARG A 388 4.32 16.82 -0.05
CA ARG A 388 5.14 15.69 0.37
C ARG A 388 6.46 15.83 -0.35
N PRO A 389 7.59 15.90 0.41
CA PRO A 389 8.89 16.00 -0.22
C PRO A 389 9.03 14.86 -1.23
N SER A 390 9.50 15.18 -2.43
CA SER A 390 9.68 14.28 -3.58
C SER A 390 10.73 13.17 -3.35
N LYS A 391 11.02 12.84 -2.09
CA LYS A 391 11.91 11.78 -1.62
C LYS A 391 11.21 10.69 -0.82
N GLN A 392 9.93 10.45 -1.02
CA GLN A 392 9.38 9.16 -0.64
C GLN A 392 9.58 8.21 -1.82
N GLU A 393 10.64 7.39 -1.74
CA GLU A 393 10.61 6.06 -2.39
C GLU A 393 9.20 5.52 -2.16
N PRO A 394 8.54 4.92 -3.18
CA PRO A 394 7.26 4.28 -2.95
C PRO A 394 7.50 3.32 -1.80
N ALA A 395 6.97 3.68 -0.62
CA ALA A 395 7.00 2.79 0.51
C ALA A 395 6.38 1.51 -0.02
N GLU A 396 7.13 0.42 0.00
CA GLU A 396 6.57 -0.89 -0.20
C GLU A 396 5.38 -0.94 0.77
N VAL A 397 4.19 -0.89 0.21
CA VAL A 397 2.97 -1.07 0.98
C VAL A 397 3.04 -2.51 1.43
N ILE A 398 3.69 -2.71 2.56
CA ILE A 398 3.59 -3.94 3.34
C ILE A 398 2.13 -3.99 3.71
N GLN A 399 1.35 -4.70 2.90
CA GLN A 399 -0.03 -5.01 3.22
C GLN A 399 0.00 -5.70 4.57
N ARG A 400 -0.48 -5.01 5.60
CA ARG A 400 -0.91 -5.65 6.84
C ARG A 400 -2.08 -6.56 6.46
N SER A 401 -1.78 -7.81 6.11
CA SER A 401 -2.77 -8.86 6.15
C SER A 401 -3.03 -9.15 7.63
N VAL A 402 -4.22 -8.79 8.06
CA VAL A 402 -4.84 -9.26 9.31
C VAL A 402 -5.02 -10.78 9.24
#